data_143d76dde15b0e19dfc50de3ae5b118d
#
_entry.id   143d76dde15b0e19dfc50de3ae5b118d
#
_cell.length_a   1.000
_cell.length_b   1.000
_cell.length_c   1.000
_cell.angle_alpha   90.00
_cell.angle_beta   90.00
_cell.angle_gamma   90.00
#
_symmetry.space_group_name_H-M   'P 1'
#
loop_
_entity.id
_entity.type
_entity.pdbx_description
1 polymer ?
#
loop_
_entity_poly.entity_id
_entity_poly.type
_entity_poly.pdbx_seq_one_letter_code
_entity_poly.pdbx_strand_id
1 'polypeptide(L)'
;MDYIEKLRDNFDEMVVYKDLKKTNFFTALSLPAFMRDWLLRKFEDEDGQFDQDELSNFVKKFIPRKADWNAIKSRIIVDGERVKFLAKIAVNIDIRSSEVSFALPEFGLGFRETIIEPNVWEDCKDELVKGRDIWGMVELGYRQPDSYDIEFEYEAKKSKAKSSKDGKIKLISFKNFCPYQIDVEQYKEARKEFTTDEWINVLLGAVDYNASGYNTEEEKLTMLTRLLPFVEKRLNLIELAPKGTGKSYLFGNVSRYGWLSSGGIMSRAKMFYDQSKRREGLIAGSDFVTLDEVQTISFTDTDEMRAALKGYLENGNFTVGDYKGIAYAGVILCGNIRKEIMDADGYSNMFVELPEVFHESALIERFHGFIKGWNIPRMNDDLKASGWALN
;
A
#
# COMPACT_ATOMS: atom_id res chain seq x y z
N MET A 1 -34.46 -3.99 12.58
CA MET A 1 -33.05 -3.90 13.04
C MET A 1 -32.35 -2.96 12.07
N ASP A 2 -31.74 -1.90 12.57
CA ASP A 2 -30.95 -0.98 11.74
C ASP A 2 -29.74 -1.75 11.18
N TYR A 3 -29.25 -1.37 9.98
CA TYR A 3 -28.11 -2.04 9.38
C TYR A 3 -26.83 -1.91 10.22
N ILE A 4 -26.71 -0.88 11.06
CA ILE A 4 -25.62 -0.71 12.02
C ILE A 4 -25.67 -1.77 13.14
N GLU A 5 -26.85 -2.08 13.66
CA GLU A 5 -27.02 -3.16 14.64
C GLU A 5 -26.62 -4.50 14.00
N LYS A 6 -27.12 -4.80 12.79
CA LYS A 6 -26.71 -5.98 12.03
C LYS A 6 -25.18 -6.04 11.82
N LEU A 7 -24.55 -4.89 11.53
CA LEU A 7 -23.12 -4.82 11.32
C LEU A 7 -22.35 -5.20 12.59
N ARG A 8 -22.73 -4.66 13.74
CA ARG A 8 -22.10 -4.96 15.03
C ARG A 8 -22.32 -6.41 15.45
N ASP A 9 -23.52 -6.96 15.24
CA ASP A 9 -23.85 -8.33 15.62
C ASP A 9 -23.10 -9.37 14.78
N ASN A 10 -22.85 -9.10 13.50
CA ASN A 10 -22.25 -10.06 12.58
C ASN A 10 -20.72 -9.92 12.43
N PHE A 11 -20.15 -8.74 12.70
CA PHE A 11 -18.74 -8.44 12.45
C PHE A 11 -17.97 -7.95 13.68
N ASP A 12 -18.63 -7.74 14.81
CA ASP A 12 -18.10 -7.35 16.13
C ASP A 12 -16.69 -6.72 16.13
N GLU A 13 -15.62 -7.54 16.23
CA GLU A 13 -14.22 -7.08 16.29
C GLU A 13 -13.75 -6.29 15.06
N MET A 14 -14.45 -6.42 13.94
CA MET A 14 -14.13 -5.72 12.69
C MET A 14 -14.89 -4.40 12.55
N VAL A 15 -15.71 -4.03 13.53
CA VAL A 15 -16.49 -2.78 13.51
C VAL A 15 -15.81 -1.74 14.39
N VAL A 16 -15.68 -0.53 13.87
CA VAL A 16 -15.01 0.60 14.54
C VAL A 16 -15.85 1.87 14.41
N TYR A 17 -15.82 2.72 15.43
CA TYR A 17 -16.46 4.03 15.36
C TYR A 17 -15.57 5.03 14.64
N LYS A 18 -15.98 5.49 13.46
CA LYS A 18 -15.26 6.48 12.66
C LYS A 18 -15.86 7.86 12.87
N ASP A 19 -15.01 8.85 13.19
CA ASP A 19 -15.39 10.27 13.20
C ASP A 19 -14.34 11.08 12.47
N LEU A 20 -14.34 11.01 11.14
CA LEU A 20 -13.36 11.67 10.31
C LEU A 20 -13.51 13.19 10.25
N LYS A 21 -14.59 13.75 10.80
CA LYS A 21 -14.75 15.20 10.97
C LYS A 21 -13.87 15.74 12.10
N LYS A 22 -13.60 14.91 13.11
CA LYS A 22 -12.84 15.29 14.31
C LYS A 22 -11.39 14.78 14.34
N THR A 23 -10.99 13.92 13.40
CA THR A 23 -9.71 13.21 13.46
C THR A 23 -8.49 13.95 12.91
N ASN A 24 -8.35 15.24 13.22
CA ASN A 24 -7.09 15.98 12.93
C ASN A 24 -5.85 15.29 13.54
N PHE A 25 -6.02 14.57 14.64
CA PHE A 25 -4.98 13.81 15.29
C PHE A 25 -4.36 12.74 14.36
N PHE A 26 -5.19 11.89 13.74
CA PHE A 26 -4.71 10.83 12.85
C PHE A 26 -4.15 11.36 11.51
N THR A 27 -4.71 12.47 11.02
CA THR A 27 -4.16 13.16 9.83
C THR A 27 -2.73 13.62 10.09
N ALA A 28 -2.43 14.12 11.29
CA ALA A 28 -1.09 14.53 11.69
C ALA A 28 -0.11 13.33 11.79
N LEU A 29 -0.60 12.13 12.00
CA LEU A 29 0.21 10.91 12.06
C LEU A 29 0.51 10.32 10.68
N SER A 30 -0.20 10.71 9.64
CA SER A 30 -0.08 10.19 8.26
C SER A 30 -0.17 8.65 8.18
N LEU A 31 -1.01 8.06 9.02
CA LEU A 31 -1.20 6.61 9.06
C LEU A 31 -2.16 6.15 7.95
N PRO A 32 -1.91 4.97 7.33
CA PRO A 32 -2.89 4.33 6.47
C PRO A 32 -4.22 4.07 7.20
N ALA A 33 -5.33 4.07 6.46
CA ALA A 33 -6.67 3.92 7.04
C ALA A 33 -6.83 2.64 7.87
N PHE A 34 -6.36 1.49 7.34
CA PHE A 34 -6.41 0.21 8.05
C PHE A 34 -5.67 0.21 9.40
N MET A 35 -4.60 0.99 9.52
CA MET A 35 -3.84 1.11 10.76
C MET A 35 -4.53 2.06 11.74
N ARG A 36 -5.08 3.17 11.23
CA ARG A 36 -5.89 4.09 12.02
C ARG A 36 -7.09 3.35 12.64
N ASP A 37 -7.82 2.61 11.82
CA ASP A 37 -9.03 1.91 12.25
C ASP A 37 -8.72 0.83 13.29
N TRP A 38 -7.59 0.10 13.12
CA TRP A 38 -7.10 -0.80 14.15
C TRP A 38 -6.77 -0.09 15.48
N LEU A 39 -6.14 1.08 15.41
CA LEU A 39 -5.83 1.87 16.61
C LEU A 39 -7.11 2.37 17.29
N LEU A 40 -8.05 2.87 16.52
CA LEU A 40 -9.36 3.26 17.05
C LEU A 40 -10.01 2.09 17.79
N ARG A 41 -10.15 0.95 17.13
CA ARG A 41 -10.75 -0.24 17.76
C ARG A 41 -10.03 -0.70 19.02
N LYS A 42 -8.71 -0.55 19.08
CA LYS A 42 -7.91 -0.94 20.24
C LYS A 42 -8.09 -0.03 21.45
N PHE A 43 -8.34 1.25 21.24
CA PHE A 43 -8.33 2.29 22.27
C PHE A 43 -9.70 2.93 22.50
N GLU A 44 -10.70 2.69 21.64
CA GLU A 44 -12.06 3.17 21.85
C GLU A 44 -12.80 2.37 22.92
N ASP A 45 -13.68 3.05 23.64
CA ASP A 45 -14.65 2.45 24.55
C ASP A 45 -15.96 2.07 23.81
N GLU A 46 -16.96 1.63 24.58
CA GLU A 46 -18.29 1.22 24.05
C GLU A 46 -19.02 2.37 23.35
N ASP A 47 -18.70 3.61 23.69
CA ASP A 47 -19.28 4.83 23.11
C ASP A 47 -18.44 5.38 21.92
N GLY A 48 -17.34 4.70 21.55
CA GLY A 48 -16.44 5.11 20.49
C GLY A 48 -15.55 6.30 20.88
N GLN A 49 -15.34 6.53 22.19
CA GLN A 49 -14.40 7.53 22.67
C GLN A 49 -13.06 6.87 23.01
N PHE A 50 -11.98 7.63 22.92
CA PHE A 50 -10.63 7.13 23.26
C PHE A 50 -9.81 8.19 23.99
N ASP A 51 -8.89 7.72 24.82
CA ASP A 51 -7.91 8.57 25.50
C ASP A 51 -6.79 8.96 24.52
N GLN A 52 -6.73 10.24 24.19
CA GLN A 52 -5.73 10.78 23.24
C GLN A 52 -4.30 10.68 23.76
N ASP A 53 -4.10 10.78 25.07
CA ASP A 53 -2.76 10.71 25.66
C ASP A 53 -2.24 9.26 25.65
N GLU A 54 -3.10 8.30 25.99
CA GLU A 54 -2.76 6.89 25.92
C GLU A 54 -2.43 6.47 24.48
N LEU A 55 -3.28 6.82 23.53
CA LEU A 55 -3.07 6.56 22.11
C LEU A 55 -1.80 7.23 21.59
N SER A 56 -1.56 8.50 21.96
CA SER A 56 -0.34 9.23 21.58
C SER A 56 0.92 8.56 22.09
N ASN A 57 0.92 8.09 23.34
CA ASN A 57 2.05 7.38 23.95
C ASN A 57 2.31 6.04 23.24
N PHE A 58 1.24 5.30 22.92
CA PHE A 58 1.35 4.06 22.15
C PHE A 58 1.97 4.31 20.77
N VAL A 59 1.45 5.31 20.04
CA VAL A 59 1.96 5.67 18.70
C VAL A 59 3.42 6.07 18.75
N LYS A 60 3.83 6.94 19.70
CA LYS A 60 5.23 7.35 19.86
C LYS A 60 6.15 6.16 20.13
N LYS A 61 5.67 5.17 20.89
CA LYS A 61 6.46 4.00 21.26
C LYS A 61 6.58 2.97 20.15
N PHE A 62 5.49 2.70 19.43
CA PHE A 62 5.39 1.57 18.51
C PHE A 62 5.24 1.94 17.03
N ILE A 63 5.00 3.21 16.70
CA ILE A 63 4.87 3.69 15.33
C ILE A 63 5.75 4.92 15.13
N PRO A 64 7.09 4.74 15.14
CA PRO A 64 8.02 5.86 15.02
C PRO A 64 7.93 6.49 13.62
N ARG A 65 8.22 7.78 13.55
CA ARG A 65 8.31 8.52 12.30
C ARG A 65 9.71 8.43 11.71
N LYS A 66 9.86 8.72 10.43
CA LYS A 66 11.17 8.81 9.79
C LYS A 66 12.15 9.75 10.53
N ALA A 67 11.65 10.83 11.12
CA ALA A 67 12.46 11.76 11.91
C ALA A 67 13.08 11.10 13.17
N ASP A 68 12.44 10.09 13.73
CA ASP A 68 12.89 9.40 14.94
C ASP A 68 13.99 8.38 14.64
N TRP A 69 14.27 8.10 13.37
CA TRP A 69 15.16 7.03 12.96
C TRP A 69 16.60 7.17 13.48
N ASN A 70 17.12 8.37 13.54
CA ASN A 70 18.47 8.57 14.09
C ASN A 70 18.55 8.24 15.60
N ALA A 71 17.51 8.57 16.35
CA ALA A 71 17.42 8.21 17.76
C ALA A 71 17.31 6.68 17.93
N ILE A 72 16.49 6.03 17.11
CA ILE A 72 16.35 4.56 17.10
C ILE A 72 17.70 3.89 16.76
N LYS A 73 18.40 4.37 15.73
CA LYS A 73 19.75 3.85 15.40
C LYS A 73 20.74 3.99 16.54
N SER A 74 20.74 5.13 17.24
CA SER A 74 21.62 5.34 18.41
C SER A 74 21.35 4.30 19.47
N ARG A 75 20.09 4.09 19.84
CA ARG A 75 19.71 3.07 20.83
C ARG A 75 20.14 1.66 20.41
N ILE A 76 19.96 1.31 19.14
CA ILE A 76 20.33 -0.01 18.63
C ILE A 76 21.86 -0.19 18.57
N ILE A 77 22.59 0.78 18.01
CA ILE A 77 24.01 0.63 17.66
C ILE A 77 24.92 1.03 18.82
N VAL A 78 24.61 2.15 19.49
CA VAL A 78 25.46 2.72 20.56
C VAL A 78 25.10 2.12 21.91
N ASP A 79 23.80 2.08 22.25
CA ASP A 79 23.33 1.63 23.54
C ASP A 79 23.12 0.11 23.60
N GLY A 80 23.17 -0.58 22.44
CA GLY A 80 23.00 -2.03 22.33
C GLY A 80 21.58 -2.52 22.65
N GLU A 81 20.59 -1.63 22.61
CA GLU A 81 19.21 -1.94 22.92
C GLU A 81 18.53 -2.76 21.81
N ARG A 82 17.57 -3.58 22.22
CA ARG A 82 16.59 -4.16 21.29
C ARG A 82 15.40 -3.23 21.19
N VAL A 83 15.09 -2.81 19.96
CA VAL A 83 13.99 -1.86 19.72
C VAL A 83 12.89 -2.54 18.93
N LYS A 84 11.65 -2.46 19.42
CA LYS A 84 10.48 -3.08 18.82
C LYS A 84 9.49 -2.02 18.37
N PHE A 85 9.11 -2.08 17.09
CA PHE A 85 8.13 -1.12 16.53
C PHE A 85 7.47 -1.69 15.26
N LEU A 86 6.37 -1.07 14.86
CA LEU A 86 5.64 -1.40 13.65
C LEU A 86 6.29 -0.72 12.45
N ALA A 87 6.63 -1.50 11.43
CA ALA A 87 7.25 -0.99 10.21
C ALA A 87 6.89 -1.82 8.99
N LYS A 88 7.08 -1.22 7.84
CA LYS A 88 7.04 -1.89 6.56
C LYS A 88 8.41 -2.51 6.28
N ILE A 89 8.45 -3.81 6.06
CA ILE A 89 9.68 -4.58 5.80
C ILE A 89 9.66 -5.19 4.42
N ALA A 90 10.79 -5.09 3.72
CA ALA A 90 11.06 -5.81 2.48
C ALA A 90 12.25 -6.74 2.70
N VAL A 91 12.26 -7.91 2.06
CA VAL A 91 13.33 -8.90 2.19
C VAL A 91 14.03 -9.14 0.86
N ASN A 92 15.33 -9.42 0.93
CA ASN A 92 16.15 -9.81 -0.20
C ASN A 92 17.00 -11.03 0.16
N ILE A 93 17.00 -12.03 -0.72
CA ILE A 93 17.83 -13.24 -0.60
C ILE A 93 18.94 -13.14 -1.64
N ASP A 94 20.18 -13.00 -1.19
CA ASP A 94 21.34 -13.00 -2.08
C ASP A 94 21.80 -14.44 -2.35
N ILE A 95 21.61 -14.90 -3.59
CA ILE A 95 21.97 -16.25 -4.01
C ILE A 95 23.50 -16.51 -3.95
N ARG A 96 24.32 -15.46 -4.08
CA ARG A 96 25.78 -15.62 -4.12
C ARG A 96 26.39 -15.79 -2.75
N SER A 97 25.90 -15.01 -1.78
CA SER A 97 26.36 -15.05 -0.39
C SER A 97 25.53 -15.98 0.48
N SER A 98 24.38 -16.43 0.01
CA SER A 98 23.34 -17.13 0.79
C SER A 98 22.89 -16.33 2.00
N GLU A 99 23.08 -15.00 1.97
CA GLU A 99 22.63 -14.10 3.04
C GLU A 99 21.20 -13.63 2.78
N VAL A 100 20.42 -13.56 3.85
CA VAL A 100 19.11 -12.92 3.85
C VAL A 100 19.24 -11.56 4.53
N SER A 101 18.76 -10.53 3.85
CA SER A 101 18.78 -9.15 4.33
C SER A 101 17.39 -8.52 4.23
N PHE A 102 17.17 -7.44 4.96
CA PHE A 102 15.90 -6.73 4.89
C PHE A 102 16.12 -5.23 4.68
N ALA A 103 15.06 -4.55 4.30
CA ALA A 103 15.01 -3.09 4.22
C ALA A 103 13.79 -2.58 4.97
N LEU A 104 13.90 -1.38 5.52
CA LEU A 104 12.78 -0.59 6.04
C LEU A 104 12.64 0.65 5.16
N PRO A 105 11.82 0.59 4.09
CA PRO A 105 11.76 1.65 3.06
C PRO A 105 11.39 3.01 3.62
N GLU A 106 10.50 3.05 4.61
CA GLU A 106 10.02 4.30 5.23
C GLU A 106 11.12 5.03 6.00
N PHE A 107 12.10 4.29 6.53
CA PHE A 107 13.24 4.84 7.28
C PHE A 107 14.48 5.03 6.40
N GLY A 108 14.46 4.54 5.16
CA GLY A 108 15.60 4.59 4.26
C GLY A 108 16.72 3.58 4.61
N LEU A 109 16.42 2.58 5.45
CA LEU A 109 17.35 1.50 5.78
C LEU A 109 17.38 0.48 4.62
N GLY A 110 18.54 0.28 4.04
CA GLY A 110 18.73 -0.57 2.87
C GLY A 110 19.26 -1.97 3.18
N PHE A 111 19.17 -2.87 2.20
CA PHE A 111 19.59 -4.28 2.32
C PHE A 111 21.07 -4.48 2.67
N ARG A 112 21.95 -3.52 2.35
CA ARG A 112 23.38 -3.63 2.64
C ARG A 112 23.73 -3.45 4.11
N GLU A 113 22.87 -2.73 4.84
CA GLU A 113 23.04 -2.35 6.23
C GLU A 113 22.41 -3.33 7.20
N THR A 114 21.77 -4.40 6.68
CA THR A 114 20.92 -5.30 7.47
C THR A 114 21.24 -6.76 7.25
N ILE A 115 20.75 -7.60 8.16
CA ILE A 115 20.84 -9.05 8.07
C ILE A 115 19.66 -9.71 8.80
N ILE A 116 19.24 -10.86 8.29
CA ILE A 116 18.36 -11.81 9.00
C ILE A 116 19.20 -13.08 9.23
N GLU A 117 19.39 -13.46 10.49
CA GLU A 117 20.12 -14.66 10.82
C GLU A 117 19.32 -15.91 10.46
N PRO A 118 19.96 -17.06 10.14
CA PRO A 118 19.26 -18.25 9.63
C PRO A 118 18.15 -18.77 10.54
N ASN A 119 18.35 -18.74 11.86
CA ASN A 119 17.34 -19.16 12.84
C ASN A 119 16.09 -18.26 12.81
N VAL A 120 16.29 -16.93 12.74
CA VAL A 120 15.19 -15.97 12.65
C VAL A 120 14.48 -16.08 11.30
N TRP A 121 15.25 -16.36 10.24
CA TRP A 121 14.69 -16.59 8.92
C TRP A 121 13.75 -17.80 8.89
N GLU A 122 14.17 -18.92 9.48
CA GLU A 122 13.32 -20.12 9.55
C GLU A 122 12.00 -19.87 10.28
N ASP A 123 12.00 -19.03 11.32
CA ASP A 123 10.81 -18.71 12.10
C ASP A 123 9.81 -17.82 11.36
N CYS A 124 10.27 -16.97 10.42
CA CYS A 124 9.42 -15.95 9.82
C CYS A 124 9.39 -15.95 8.27
N LYS A 125 10.08 -16.89 7.62
CA LYS A 125 10.16 -16.96 6.15
C LYS A 125 8.79 -17.05 5.47
N ASP A 126 7.88 -17.87 6.01
CA ASP A 126 6.56 -18.07 5.43
C ASP A 126 5.71 -16.80 5.40
N GLU A 127 5.95 -15.88 6.32
CA GLU A 127 5.30 -14.59 6.35
C GLU A 127 6.02 -13.57 5.46
N LEU A 128 7.35 -13.55 5.52
CA LEU A 128 8.19 -12.56 4.84
C LEU A 128 8.31 -12.78 3.32
N VAL A 129 8.07 -13.99 2.82
CA VAL A 129 8.13 -14.31 1.38
C VAL A 129 6.82 -14.00 0.66
N LYS A 130 5.71 -13.85 1.38
CA LYS A 130 4.36 -13.67 0.78
C LYS A 130 4.15 -12.34 0.06
N GLY A 131 4.97 -11.32 0.31
CA GLY A 131 4.79 -10.00 -0.28
C GLY A 131 6.09 -9.20 -0.37
N ARG A 132 6.05 -8.07 -1.09
CA ARG A 132 7.21 -7.20 -1.27
C ARG A 132 7.51 -6.33 -0.07
N ASP A 133 6.48 -5.70 0.44
CA ASP A 133 6.55 -4.75 1.53
C ASP A 133 5.45 -5.12 2.53
N ILE A 134 5.83 -5.83 3.57
CA ILE A 134 4.90 -6.39 4.54
C ILE A 134 4.92 -5.53 5.80
N TRP A 135 3.75 -5.12 6.26
CA TRP A 135 3.62 -4.49 7.57
C TRP A 135 3.75 -5.51 8.69
N GLY A 136 4.58 -5.23 9.66
CA GLY A 136 4.71 -6.08 10.84
C GLY A 136 5.43 -5.43 11.99
N MET A 137 5.29 -6.04 13.13
CA MET A 137 6.07 -5.70 14.32
C MET A 137 7.47 -6.25 14.14
N VAL A 138 8.45 -5.38 13.93
CA VAL A 138 9.87 -5.73 13.85
C VAL A 138 10.54 -5.52 15.21
N GLU A 139 11.42 -6.42 15.58
CA GLU A 139 12.35 -6.23 16.69
C GLU A 139 13.76 -6.24 16.12
N LEU A 140 14.46 -5.15 16.33
CA LEU A 140 15.79 -4.90 15.77
C LEU A 140 16.86 -4.90 16.85
N GLY A 141 18.03 -5.39 16.50
CA GLY A 141 19.25 -5.30 17.30
C GLY A 141 20.47 -5.04 16.42
N TYR A 142 21.64 -5.05 17.03
CA TYR A 142 22.90 -4.82 16.32
C TYR A 142 23.77 -6.08 16.32
N ARG A 143 24.36 -6.40 15.18
CA ARG A 143 25.45 -7.35 15.04
C ARG A 143 26.73 -6.55 14.88
N GLN A 144 27.63 -6.68 15.83
CA GLN A 144 28.94 -6.03 15.76
C GLN A 144 29.75 -6.57 14.57
N PRO A 145 30.67 -5.76 14.04
CA PRO A 145 31.68 -6.26 13.09
C PRO A 145 32.45 -7.42 13.71
N ASP A 146 32.74 -8.45 12.94
CA ASP A 146 33.60 -9.52 13.39
C ASP A 146 34.95 -8.92 13.76
N SER A 147 35.34 -8.96 15.03
CA SER A 147 36.69 -8.58 15.46
C SER A 147 37.65 -9.66 14.99
N TYR A 148 38.46 -9.34 14.00
CA TYR A 148 39.58 -10.21 13.64
C TYR A 148 40.61 -10.16 14.79
N ASP A 149 40.89 -11.29 15.41
CA ASP A 149 42.12 -11.50 16.12
C ASP A 149 43.27 -11.35 15.13
N ILE A 150 44.21 -10.44 15.43
CA ILE A 150 45.30 -10.00 14.54
C ILE A 150 46.25 -11.18 14.20
N GLU A 151 46.17 -12.31 14.88
CA GLU A 151 47.00 -13.49 14.63
C GLU A 151 46.63 -14.32 13.39
N PHE A 152 45.44 -14.15 12.80
CA PHE A 152 44.98 -14.93 11.63
C PHE A 152 45.12 -14.22 10.28
N GLU A 153 45.68 -13.03 10.21
CA GLU A 153 45.76 -12.24 8.95
C GLU A 153 46.65 -12.89 7.87
N TYR A 154 47.54 -13.81 8.25
CA TYR A 154 48.48 -14.43 7.29
C TYR A 154 47.89 -15.60 6.49
N GLU A 155 46.92 -16.29 7.01
CA GLU A 155 46.25 -17.42 6.31
C GLU A 155 45.00 -17.04 5.53
N ALA A 156 44.28 -15.97 5.96
CA ALA A 156 43.02 -15.52 5.32
C ALA A 156 43.24 -14.90 3.93
N LYS A 157 44.47 -14.56 3.52
CA LYS A 157 44.77 -14.06 2.16
C LYS A 157 44.59 -15.11 1.06
N LYS A 158 44.43 -16.38 1.40
CA LYS A 158 44.23 -17.48 0.44
C LYS A 158 42.79 -17.92 0.24
N SER A 159 41.87 -17.58 1.13
CA SER A 159 40.45 -17.88 0.95
C SER A 159 39.68 -16.61 0.62
N LYS A 160 39.07 -16.56 -0.56
CA LYS A 160 38.17 -15.47 -1.03
C LYS A 160 36.81 -15.43 -0.27
N ALA A 161 36.76 -15.79 0.99
CA ALA A 161 35.59 -15.58 1.82
C ALA A 161 35.60 -14.13 2.30
N LYS A 162 34.85 -13.26 1.69
CA LYS A 162 34.54 -11.93 2.19
C LYS A 162 33.71 -12.08 3.48
N SER A 163 34.38 -12.16 4.62
CA SER A 163 33.68 -11.86 5.88
C SER A 163 33.26 -10.41 5.85
N SER A 164 32.01 -10.10 6.16
CA SER A 164 31.53 -8.72 6.17
C SER A 164 32.20 -8.01 7.35
N LYS A 165 33.15 -7.13 7.06
CA LYS A 165 33.85 -6.29 8.04
C LYS A 165 32.94 -5.26 8.71
N ASP A 166 31.71 -5.12 8.24
CA ASP A 166 30.81 -4.04 8.63
C ASP A 166 29.76 -4.54 9.64
N GLY A 167 29.51 -3.74 10.65
CA GLY A 167 28.38 -3.96 11.57
C GLY A 167 27.05 -3.86 10.80
N LYS A 168 26.07 -4.68 11.19
CA LYS A 168 24.75 -4.71 10.54
C LYS A 168 23.62 -4.63 11.58
N ILE A 169 22.55 -3.95 11.23
CA ILE A 169 21.29 -4.05 11.97
C ILE A 169 20.68 -5.43 11.68
N LYS A 170 20.41 -6.20 12.74
CA LYS A 170 19.82 -7.53 12.61
C LYS A 170 18.36 -7.54 13.00
N LEU A 171 17.56 -8.31 12.27
CA LEU A 171 16.22 -8.68 12.67
C LEU A 171 16.30 -9.73 13.79
N ILE A 172 15.64 -9.47 14.90
CA ILE A 172 15.55 -10.40 16.04
C ILE A 172 14.26 -11.18 15.98
N SER A 173 13.15 -10.50 15.70
CA SER A 173 11.85 -11.12 15.53
C SER A 173 10.98 -10.31 14.56
N PHE A 174 10.07 -11.00 13.92
CA PHE A 174 9.03 -10.42 13.06
C PHE A 174 7.69 -11.04 13.40
N LYS A 175 6.66 -10.21 13.48
CA LYS A 175 5.27 -10.65 13.56
C LYS A 175 4.46 -9.84 12.57
N ASN A 176 3.84 -10.53 11.62
CA ASN A 176 3.01 -9.89 10.61
C ASN A 176 1.89 -9.06 11.27
N PHE A 177 1.66 -7.87 10.74
CA PHE A 177 0.53 -7.06 11.14
C PHE A 177 -0.73 -7.60 10.46
N CYS A 178 -1.42 -8.45 11.19
CA CYS A 178 -2.70 -9.01 10.80
C CYS A 178 -3.68 -8.75 11.96
N PRO A 179 -4.35 -7.60 11.96
CA PRO A 179 -5.19 -7.19 13.10
C PRO A 179 -6.42 -8.09 13.28
N TYR A 180 -6.87 -8.75 12.19
CA TYR A 180 -8.05 -9.62 12.20
C TYR A 180 -7.75 -10.93 11.47
N GLN A 181 -8.34 -12.02 11.97
CA GLN A 181 -8.45 -13.27 11.23
C GLN A 181 -9.80 -13.26 10.52
N ILE A 182 -9.77 -13.20 9.20
CA ILE A 182 -10.99 -13.19 8.38
C ILE A 182 -11.33 -14.62 8.00
N ASP A 183 -12.46 -15.11 8.49
CA ASP A 183 -13.12 -16.31 7.96
C ASP A 183 -14.00 -15.89 6.79
N VAL A 184 -13.61 -16.28 5.58
CA VAL A 184 -14.31 -15.90 4.35
C VAL A 184 -15.71 -16.51 4.28
N GLU A 185 -15.93 -17.70 4.82
CA GLU A 185 -17.25 -18.32 4.83
C GLU A 185 -18.17 -17.64 5.82
N GLN A 186 -17.69 -17.33 7.02
CA GLN A 186 -18.43 -16.51 7.97
C GLN A 186 -18.80 -15.14 7.39
N TYR A 187 -17.85 -14.51 6.68
CA TYR A 187 -18.10 -13.23 6.02
C TYR A 187 -19.20 -13.33 4.96
N LYS A 188 -19.22 -14.40 4.17
CA LYS A 188 -20.26 -14.64 3.16
C LYS A 188 -21.64 -14.88 3.80
N GLU A 189 -21.71 -15.62 4.90
CA GLU A 189 -22.97 -15.84 5.61
C GLU A 189 -23.48 -14.53 6.23
N ALA A 190 -22.62 -13.79 6.91
CA ALA A 190 -22.97 -12.47 7.48
C ALA A 190 -23.49 -11.49 6.39
N ARG A 191 -22.88 -11.50 5.19
CA ARG A 191 -23.32 -10.68 4.05
C ARG A 191 -24.80 -10.94 3.68
N LYS A 192 -25.32 -12.15 3.85
CA LYS A 192 -26.70 -12.52 3.48
C LYS A 192 -27.76 -11.81 4.34
N GLU A 193 -27.39 -11.37 5.54
CA GLU A 193 -28.28 -10.64 6.46
C GLU A 193 -28.57 -9.20 5.99
N PHE A 194 -27.83 -8.71 5.00
CA PHE A 194 -27.95 -7.35 4.50
C PHE A 194 -28.62 -7.32 3.13
N THR A 195 -29.49 -6.36 2.92
CA THR A 195 -29.96 -5.99 1.58
C THR A 195 -28.82 -5.40 0.76
N THR A 196 -29.00 -5.27 -0.55
CA THR A 196 -28.01 -4.66 -1.41
C THR A 196 -27.74 -3.20 -1.03
N ASP A 197 -28.79 -2.43 -0.71
CA ASP A 197 -28.65 -1.02 -0.34
C ASP A 197 -27.95 -0.84 1.00
N GLU A 198 -28.25 -1.69 1.99
CA GLU A 198 -27.52 -1.71 3.26
C GLU A 198 -26.05 -2.05 3.04
N TRP A 199 -25.75 -3.00 2.15
CA TRP A 199 -24.39 -3.41 1.87
C TRP A 199 -23.59 -2.34 1.13
N ILE A 200 -24.22 -1.61 0.22
CA ILE A 200 -23.61 -0.41 -0.42
C ILE A 200 -23.19 0.58 0.67
N ASN A 201 -24.04 0.83 1.67
CA ASN A 201 -23.73 1.74 2.77
C ASN A 201 -22.59 1.19 3.65
N VAL A 202 -22.56 -0.12 3.93
CA VAL A 202 -21.45 -0.79 4.64
C VAL A 202 -20.13 -0.62 3.90
N LEU A 203 -20.10 -0.86 2.59
CA LEU A 203 -18.88 -0.72 1.79
C LEU A 203 -18.37 0.72 1.74
N LEU A 204 -19.27 1.70 1.60
CA LEU A 204 -18.87 3.11 1.65
C LEU A 204 -18.30 3.49 3.01
N GLY A 205 -18.91 3.03 4.10
CA GLY A 205 -18.40 3.24 5.46
C GLY A 205 -17.03 2.59 5.68
N ALA A 206 -16.83 1.39 5.16
CA ALA A 206 -15.55 0.68 5.25
C ALA A 206 -14.39 1.49 4.63
N VAL A 207 -14.66 2.19 3.54
CA VAL A 207 -13.65 3.02 2.85
C VAL A 207 -13.74 4.51 3.19
N ASP A 208 -14.26 4.82 4.37
CA ASP A 208 -14.25 6.15 4.96
C ASP A 208 -15.25 7.17 4.38
N TYR A 209 -16.27 6.70 3.68
CA TYR A 209 -17.31 7.57 3.13
C TYR A 209 -18.65 7.38 3.82
N ASN A 210 -19.34 8.49 4.03
CA ASN A 210 -20.71 8.50 4.58
C ASN A 210 -21.72 8.34 3.45
N ALA A 211 -22.45 7.23 3.42
CA ALA A 211 -23.45 6.94 2.42
C ALA A 211 -24.57 7.98 2.33
N SER A 212 -24.92 8.63 3.44
CA SER A 212 -25.97 9.66 3.47
C SER A 212 -25.54 10.99 2.84
N GLY A 213 -24.25 11.20 2.59
CA GLY A 213 -23.75 12.38 1.91
C GLY A 213 -23.87 12.35 0.38
N TYR A 214 -24.30 11.22 -0.20
CA TYR A 214 -24.56 11.06 -1.63
C TYR A 214 -26.02 11.37 -1.96
N ASN A 215 -26.27 12.08 -3.06
CA ASN A 215 -27.62 12.48 -3.46
C ASN A 215 -28.33 11.37 -4.23
N THR A 216 -27.60 10.52 -4.93
CA THR A 216 -28.18 9.47 -5.78
C THR A 216 -27.48 8.13 -5.58
N GLU A 217 -28.17 7.06 -5.94
CA GLU A 217 -27.60 5.71 -5.97
C GLU A 217 -26.46 5.60 -7.02
N GLU A 218 -26.63 6.29 -8.16
CA GLU A 218 -25.60 6.34 -9.22
C GLU A 218 -24.27 6.92 -8.70
N GLU A 219 -24.32 7.99 -7.90
CA GLU A 219 -23.12 8.54 -7.26
C GLU A 219 -22.44 7.50 -6.35
N LYS A 220 -23.21 6.78 -5.53
CA LYS A 220 -22.70 5.71 -4.65
C LYS A 220 -22.07 4.58 -5.45
N LEU A 221 -22.73 4.10 -6.47
CA LEU A 221 -22.23 3.01 -7.33
C LEU A 221 -20.99 3.44 -8.12
N THR A 222 -20.97 4.68 -8.64
CA THR A 222 -19.79 5.23 -9.30
C THR A 222 -18.60 5.30 -8.35
N MET A 223 -18.83 5.69 -7.09
CA MET A 223 -17.78 5.67 -6.06
C MET A 223 -17.28 4.25 -5.78
N LEU A 224 -18.19 3.27 -5.63
CA LEU A 224 -17.84 1.87 -5.38
C LEU A 224 -17.12 1.20 -6.56
N THR A 225 -17.31 1.69 -7.80
CA THR A 225 -16.57 1.19 -8.96
C THR A 225 -15.05 1.32 -8.77
N ARG A 226 -14.59 2.29 -8.00
CA ARG A 226 -13.18 2.45 -7.63
C ARG A 226 -12.62 1.27 -6.82
N LEU A 227 -13.50 0.48 -6.17
CA LEU A 227 -13.07 -0.67 -5.37
C LEU A 227 -12.84 -1.94 -6.19
N LEU A 228 -13.29 -1.98 -7.45
CA LEU A 228 -13.16 -3.15 -8.29
C LEU A 228 -11.70 -3.62 -8.45
N PRO A 229 -10.69 -2.74 -8.65
CA PRO A 229 -9.29 -3.16 -8.73
C PRO A 229 -8.73 -3.77 -7.45
N PHE A 230 -9.39 -3.60 -6.30
CA PHE A 230 -8.98 -4.20 -5.04
C PHE A 230 -9.32 -5.70 -4.96
N VAL A 231 -10.27 -6.16 -5.77
CA VAL A 231 -10.79 -7.53 -5.76
C VAL A 231 -10.61 -8.27 -7.08
N GLU A 232 -10.52 -7.55 -8.20
CA GLU A 232 -10.39 -8.14 -9.53
C GLU A 232 -8.96 -8.04 -10.05
N LYS A 233 -8.36 -9.17 -10.37
CA LYS A 233 -7.00 -9.24 -10.93
C LYS A 233 -6.92 -8.58 -12.29
N ARG A 234 -5.90 -7.77 -12.50
CA ARG A 234 -5.62 -7.10 -13.77
C ARG A 234 -6.76 -6.22 -14.27
N LEU A 235 -7.61 -5.73 -13.40
CA LEU A 235 -8.63 -4.78 -13.80
C LEU A 235 -7.99 -3.41 -14.03
N ASN A 236 -7.89 -3.02 -15.29
CA ASN A 236 -7.28 -1.77 -15.71
C ASN A 236 -8.35 -0.69 -15.89
N LEU A 237 -8.21 0.44 -15.23
CA LEU A 237 -9.20 1.52 -15.23
C LEU A 237 -8.56 2.87 -15.56
N ILE A 238 -9.34 3.73 -16.19
CA ILE A 238 -9.02 5.15 -16.34
C ILE A 238 -10.06 5.94 -15.57
N GLU A 239 -9.61 6.83 -14.70
CA GLU A 239 -10.48 7.78 -14.02
C GLU A 239 -10.00 9.20 -14.28
N LEU A 240 -10.86 9.99 -14.89
CA LEU A 240 -10.67 11.43 -14.99
C LEU A 240 -11.71 12.14 -14.11
N ALA A 241 -11.27 13.01 -13.24
CA ALA A 241 -12.14 13.66 -12.26
C ALA A 241 -11.66 15.07 -11.90
N PRO A 242 -12.55 15.94 -11.44
CA PRO A 242 -12.15 17.18 -10.79
C PRO A 242 -11.27 16.92 -9.57
N LYS A 243 -10.52 17.93 -9.13
CA LYS A 243 -9.78 17.89 -7.87
C LYS A 243 -10.74 17.74 -6.69
N GLY A 244 -10.30 17.01 -5.66
CA GLY A 244 -11.03 16.88 -4.40
C GLY A 244 -12.14 15.81 -4.41
N THR A 245 -12.13 14.84 -5.32
CA THR A 245 -13.06 13.70 -5.32
C THR A 245 -12.55 12.45 -4.57
N GLY A 246 -11.44 12.58 -3.82
CA GLY A 246 -10.93 11.50 -2.96
C GLY A 246 -10.10 10.41 -3.65
N LYS A 247 -9.72 10.55 -4.94
CA LYS A 247 -8.93 9.54 -5.69
C LYS A 247 -7.67 9.10 -4.95
N SER A 248 -6.79 10.04 -4.69
CA SER A 248 -5.47 9.77 -4.08
C SER A 248 -5.61 9.17 -2.68
N TYR A 249 -6.64 9.58 -1.94
CA TYR A 249 -6.93 9.03 -0.62
C TYR A 249 -7.31 7.55 -0.72
N LEU A 250 -8.29 7.22 -1.53
CA LEU A 250 -8.78 5.85 -1.67
C LEU A 250 -7.67 4.89 -2.11
N PHE A 251 -7.01 5.21 -3.22
CA PHE A 251 -5.99 4.31 -3.78
C PHE A 251 -4.67 4.29 -3.01
N GLY A 252 -4.38 5.31 -2.21
CA GLY A 252 -3.14 5.40 -1.46
C GLY A 252 -3.21 4.96 0.00
N ASN A 253 -4.41 4.97 0.61
CA ASN A 253 -4.53 4.78 2.06
C ASN A 253 -5.42 3.62 2.50
N VAL A 254 -6.38 3.19 1.67
CA VAL A 254 -7.37 2.19 2.10
C VAL A 254 -6.79 0.78 2.12
N SER A 255 -5.98 0.41 1.12
CA SER A 255 -5.40 -0.92 1.04
C SER A 255 -3.89 -0.92 1.23
N ARG A 256 -3.37 -1.88 1.99
CA ARG A 256 -1.94 -2.15 2.12
C ARG A 256 -1.33 -2.85 0.89
N TYR A 257 -2.16 -3.38 0.00
CA TYR A 257 -1.75 -4.15 -1.19
C TYR A 257 -1.71 -3.31 -2.46
N GLY A 258 -2.18 -2.07 -2.42
CA GLY A 258 -2.10 -1.14 -3.53
C GLY A 258 -0.83 -0.30 -3.52
N TRP A 259 -0.46 0.19 -4.69
CA TRP A 259 0.61 1.17 -4.84
C TRP A 259 0.10 2.42 -5.55
N LEU A 260 0.35 3.59 -4.98
CA LEU A 260 0.06 4.86 -5.60
C LEU A 260 1.35 5.60 -5.92
N SER A 261 1.50 6.02 -7.19
CA SER A 261 2.59 6.89 -7.65
C SER A 261 2.00 8.21 -8.13
N SER A 262 2.29 9.30 -7.43
CA SER A 262 1.85 10.64 -7.79
C SER A 262 2.93 11.37 -8.57
N GLY A 263 2.67 11.67 -9.84
CA GLY A 263 3.59 12.45 -10.68
C GLY A 263 4.98 11.85 -10.85
N GLY A 264 5.90 12.65 -11.40
CA GLY A 264 7.31 12.33 -11.52
C GLY A 264 7.66 11.36 -12.65
N ILE A 265 8.83 10.71 -12.53
CA ILE A 265 9.35 9.85 -13.59
C ILE A 265 8.96 8.38 -13.34
N MET A 266 8.32 7.77 -14.33
CA MET A 266 8.05 6.34 -14.37
C MET A 266 8.91 5.67 -15.44
N SER A 267 9.82 4.79 -15.00
CA SER A 267 10.64 3.98 -15.90
C SER A 267 10.09 2.56 -16.01
N ARG A 268 10.47 1.88 -17.11
CA ARG A 268 10.15 0.46 -17.29
C ARG A 268 10.74 -0.41 -16.16
N ALA A 269 11.92 -0.05 -15.67
CA ALA A 269 12.54 -0.71 -14.53
C ALA A 269 11.73 -0.57 -13.24
N LYS A 270 11.19 0.62 -12.97
CA LYS A 270 10.33 0.87 -11.80
C LYS A 270 8.99 0.14 -11.92
N MET A 271 8.37 0.16 -13.09
CA MET A 271 7.06 -0.45 -13.31
C MET A 271 7.11 -1.97 -13.38
N PHE A 272 8.05 -2.53 -14.16
CA PHE A 272 8.08 -3.94 -14.52
C PHE A 272 9.23 -4.72 -13.90
N TYR A 273 10.49 -4.43 -14.29
CA TYR A 273 11.67 -5.16 -13.84
C TYR A 273 12.94 -4.33 -13.95
N ASP A 274 13.69 -4.20 -12.84
CA ASP A 274 14.99 -3.57 -12.79
C ASP A 274 16.09 -4.62 -13.05
N GLN A 275 16.65 -4.61 -14.28
CA GLN A 275 17.70 -5.55 -14.70
C GLN A 275 18.99 -5.38 -13.91
N SER A 276 19.34 -4.15 -13.51
CA SER A 276 20.57 -3.86 -12.79
C SER A 276 20.52 -4.38 -11.35
N LYS A 277 19.36 -4.31 -10.72
CA LYS A 277 19.13 -4.81 -9.36
C LYS A 277 18.55 -6.22 -9.35
N ARG A 278 18.20 -6.78 -10.52
CA ARG A 278 17.51 -8.06 -10.68
C ARG A 278 16.24 -8.15 -9.81
N ARG A 279 15.47 -7.08 -9.82
CA ARG A 279 14.27 -6.94 -8.97
C ARG A 279 13.07 -6.61 -9.83
N GLU A 280 11.97 -7.28 -9.56
CA GLU A 280 10.67 -6.98 -10.17
C GLU A 280 10.18 -5.57 -9.81
N GLY A 281 9.42 -4.92 -10.70
CA GLY A 281 8.80 -3.61 -10.55
C GLY A 281 7.49 -3.64 -9.76
N LEU A 282 6.79 -2.52 -9.75
CA LEU A 282 5.60 -2.30 -8.91
C LEU A 282 4.47 -3.31 -9.17
N ILE A 283 4.24 -3.68 -10.44
CA ILE A 283 3.13 -4.57 -10.84
C ILE A 283 3.23 -5.99 -10.29
N ALA A 284 4.43 -6.46 -9.94
CA ALA A 284 4.61 -7.83 -9.46
C ALA A 284 4.37 -8.00 -7.96
N GLY A 285 4.35 -6.90 -7.20
CA GLY A 285 4.21 -6.94 -5.74
C GLY A 285 2.99 -6.22 -5.20
N SER A 286 2.03 -5.85 -6.07
CA SER A 286 0.83 -5.12 -5.68
C SER A 286 -0.40 -5.75 -6.33
N ASP A 287 -1.57 -5.58 -5.73
CA ASP A 287 -2.85 -5.97 -6.34
C ASP A 287 -3.28 -4.96 -7.41
N PHE A 288 -2.91 -3.71 -7.22
CA PHE A 288 -3.07 -2.65 -8.21
C PHE A 288 -1.98 -1.59 -8.10
N VAL A 289 -1.73 -0.91 -9.21
CA VAL A 289 -0.81 0.24 -9.31
C VAL A 289 -1.57 1.43 -9.86
N THR A 290 -1.68 2.48 -9.08
CA THR A 290 -2.32 3.73 -9.48
C THR A 290 -1.27 4.74 -9.90
N LEU A 291 -1.38 5.23 -11.13
CA LEU A 291 -0.65 6.38 -11.64
C LEU A 291 -1.52 7.62 -11.43
N ASP A 292 -1.32 8.28 -10.30
CA ASP A 292 -2.06 9.48 -9.93
C ASP A 292 -1.40 10.73 -10.52
N GLU A 293 -2.20 11.76 -10.76
CA GLU A 293 -1.77 12.95 -11.51
C GLU A 293 -1.08 12.55 -12.83
N VAL A 294 -1.68 11.62 -13.56
CA VAL A 294 -1.07 10.97 -14.73
C VAL A 294 -0.55 11.98 -15.76
N GLN A 295 -1.15 13.17 -15.86
CA GLN A 295 -0.70 14.25 -16.75
C GLN A 295 0.70 14.80 -16.40
N THR A 296 1.15 14.59 -15.16
CA THR A 296 2.46 15.07 -14.66
C THR A 296 3.53 13.98 -14.67
N ILE A 297 3.12 12.76 -15.06
CA ILE A 297 4.06 11.62 -15.15
C ILE A 297 4.80 11.70 -16.49
N SER A 298 6.12 11.70 -16.41
CA SER A 298 7.00 11.51 -17.57
C SER A 298 7.54 10.09 -17.63
N PHE A 299 7.60 9.57 -18.84
CA PHE A 299 8.16 8.24 -19.11
C PHE A 299 9.56 8.37 -19.67
N THR A 300 10.52 7.63 -19.10
CA THR A 300 11.94 7.72 -19.50
C THR A 300 12.13 7.33 -20.98
N ASP A 301 11.42 6.30 -21.43
CA ASP A 301 11.35 5.85 -22.81
C ASP A 301 9.89 5.53 -23.12
N THR A 302 9.27 6.40 -23.89
CA THR A 302 7.83 6.32 -24.20
C THR A 302 7.49 5.11 -25.05
N ASP A 303 8.32 4.77 -26.03
CA ASP A 303 8.04 3.67 -26.96
C ASP A 303 8.25 2.31 -26.30
N GLU A 304 9.34 2.15 -25.54
CA GLU A 304 9.56 0.94 -24.74
C GLU A 304 8.48 0.75 -23.67
N MET A 305 8.07 1.82 -23.01
CA MET A 305 7.00 1.77 -22.02
C MET A 305 5.66 1.38 -22.65
N ARG A 306 5.34 1.97 -23.80
CA ARG A 306 4.13 1.66 -24.55
C ARG A 306 4.07 0.20 -24.98
N ALA A 307 5.19 -0.32 -25.52
CA ALA A 307 5.29 -1.72 -25.91
C ALA A 307 5.10 -2.68 -24.73
N ALA A 308 5.73 -2.39 -23.58
CA ALA A 308 5.61 -3.20 -22.37
C ALA A 308 4.18 -3.15 -21.78
N LEU A 309 3.56 -1.96 -21.75
CA LEU A 309 2.19 -1.78 -21.29
C LEU A 309 1.17 -2.53 -22.17
N LYS A 310 1.31 -2.50 -23.50
CA LYS A 310 0.41 -3.24 -24.40
C LYS A 310 0.37 -4.74 -24.06
N GLY A 311 1.52 -5.38 -23.95
CA GLY A 311 1.58 -6.79 -23.59
C GLY A 311 1.00 -7.07 -22.21
N TYR A 312 1.37 -6.22 -21.25
CA TYR A 312 0.91 -6.38 -19.86
C TYR A 312 -0.60 -6.22 -19.70
N LEU A 313 -1.16 -5.13 -20.23
CA LEU A 313 -2.60 -4.83 -20.09
C LEU A 313 -3.47 -5.89 -20.75
N GLU A 314 -2.99 -6.54 -21.82
CA GLU A 314 -3.73 -7.58 -22.54
C GLU A 314 -3.82 -8.89 -21.76
N ASN A 315 -2.69 -9.40 -21.23
CA ASN A 315 -2.64 -10.74 -20.66
C ASN A 315 -1.78 -10.89 -19.40
N GLY A 316 -1.23 -9.80 -18.88
CA GLY A 316 -0.37 -9.80 -17.69
C GLY A 316 1.08 -10.15 -17.94
N ASN A 317 1.47 -10.44 -19.20
CA ASN A 317 2.84 -10.77 -19.56
C ASN A 317 3.64 -9.50 -19.85
N PHE A 318 4.90 -9.49 -19.45
CA PHE A 318 5.82 -8.40 -19.79
C PHE A 318 7.24 -8.95 -20.04
N THR A 319 7.99 -8.23 -20.87
CA THR A 319 9.37 -8.56 -21.17
C THR A 319 10.24 -7.31 -20.98
N VAL A 320 11.33 -7.46 -20.23
CA VAL A 320 12.34 -6.41 -20.03
C VAL A 320 13.72 -7.01 -20.28
N GLY A 321 14.31 -6.73 -21.46
CA GLY A 321 15.49 -7.44 -21.94
C GLY A 321 15.20 -8.95 -22.06
N ASP A 322 16.01 -9.76 -21.40
CA ASP A 322 15.86 -11.22 -21.39
C ASP A 322 14.87 -11.72 -20.31
N TYR A 323 14.41 -10.85 -19.42
CA TYR A 323 13.48 -11.23 -18.36
C TYR A 323 12.04 -11.24 -18.87
N LYS A 324 11.38 -12.38 -18.70
CA LYS A 324 9.96 -12.55 -18.97
C LYS A 324 9.23 -12.78 -17.65
N GLY A 325 8.22 -11.97 -17.38
CA GLY A 325 7.43 -12.03 -16.17
C GLY A 325 5.94 -12.06 -16.45
N ILE A 326 5.18 -12.49 -15.46
CA ILE A 326 3.73 -12.42 -15.41
C ILE A 326 3.36 -11.74 -14.09
N ALA A 327 2.42 -10.80 -14.15
CA ALA A 327 1.91 -10.15 -12.95
C ALA A 327 0.40 -9.94 -13.04
N TYR A 328 -0.21 -9.62 -11.90
CA TYR A 328 -1.67 -9.61 -11.77
C TYR A 328 -2.22 -8.26 -11.28
N ALA A 329 -1.39 -7.26 -11.10
CA ALA A 329 -1.83 -5.95 -10.66
C ALA A 329 -2.73 -5.26 -11.70
N GLY A 330 -3.83 -4.68 -11.26
CA GLY A 330 -4.58 -3.72 -12.07
C GLY A 330 -3.79 -2.43 -12.27
N VAL A 331 -3.86 -1.82 -13.44
CA VAL A 331 -3.27 -0.49 -13.71
C VAL A 331 -4.38 0.53 -13.74
N ILE A 332 -4.26 1.55 -12.89
CA ILE A 332 -5.25 2.61 -12.76
C ILE A 332 -4.59 3.93 -13.14
N LEU A 333 -5.16 4.61 -14.13
CA LEU A 333 -4.76 5.96 -14.50
C LEU A 333 -5.70 6.96 -13.85
N CYS A 334 -5.21 7.76 -12.92
CA CYS A 334 -5.97 8.84 -12.30
C CYS A 334 -5.47 10.19 -12.81
N GLY A 335 -6.39 10.99 -13.34
CA GLY A 335 -6.09 12.31 -13.87
C GLY A 335 -7.12 13.36 -13.50
N ASN A 336 -6.76 14.61 -13.74
CA ASN A 336 -7.69 15.73 -13.68
C ASN A 336 -8.36 15.91 -15.03
N ILE A 337 -9.54 16.50 -15.06
CA ILE A 337 -10.28 16.83 -16.27
C ILE A 337 -10.70 18.30 -16.23
N ARG A 338 -10.61 18.97 -17.36
CA ARG A 338 -11.07 20.35 -17.51
C ARG A 338 -12.59 20.41 -17.60
N LYS A 339 -13.16 21.49 -17.08
CA LYS A 339 -14.62 21.69 -17.04
C LYS A 339 -15.24 21.66 -18.43
N GLU A 340 -14.58 22.24 -19.41
CA GLU A 340 -15.04 22.32 -20.80
C GLU A 340 -15.22 20.94 -21.44
N ILE A 341 -14.42 19.94 -20.98
CA ILE A 341 -14.53 18.56 -21.47
C ILE A 341 -15.63 17.79 -20.73
N MET A 342 -15.85 18.08 -19.45
CA MET A 342 -16.94 17.47 -18.68
C MET A 342 -18.32 17.86 -19.21
N ASP A 343 -18.45 19.12 -19.61
CA ASP A 343 -19.71 19.70 -20.09
C ASP A 343 -19.94 19.50 -21.61
N ALA A 344 -19.00 18.87 -22.31
CA ALA A 344 -19.07 18.72 -23.77
C ALA A 344 -20.04 17.60 -24.22
N ASP A 345 -20.77 17.86 -25.27
CA ASP A 345 -21.70 16.91 -25.89
C ASP A 345 -20.98 15.71 -26.51
N GLY A 346 -20.67 14.68 -25.77
CA GLY A 346 -20.30 13.33 -26.21
C GLY A 346 -19.26 13.13 -27.34
N TYR A 347 -18.92 14.18 -28.06
CA TYR A 347 -18.00 14.16 -29.20
C TYR A 347 -16.56 14.59 -28.84
N SER A 348 -16.37 15.19 -27.69
CA SER A 348 -15.02 15.61 -27.24
C SER A 348 -14.25 14.41 -26.75
N ASN A 349 -13.05 14.24 -27.29
CA ASN A 349 -12.15 13.17 -26.82
C ASN A 349 -11.59 13.52 -25.44
N MET A 350 -12.14 12.92 -24.38
CA MET A 350 -11.70 13.13 -23.01
C MET A 350 -10.27 12.59 -22.76
N PHE A 351 -9.80 11.66 -23.58
CA PHE A 351 -8.46 11.09 -23.45
C PHE A 351 -7.34 12.05 -23.84
N VAL A 352 -7.66 13.22 -24.40
CA VAL A 352 -6.64 14.28 -24.61
C VAL A 352 -6.00 14.76 -23.30
N GLU A 353 -6.66 14.52 -22.15
CA GLU A 353 -6.13 14.83 -20.83
C GLU A 353 -5.06 13.82 -20.36
N LEU A 354 -4.93 12.69 -21.03
CA LEU A 354 -3.88 11.72 -20.74
C LEU A 354 -2.55 12.12 -21.43
N PRO A 355 -1.39 11.68 -20.89
CA PRO A 355 -0.11 11.79 -21.59
C PRO A 355 -0.14 11.12 -22.98
N GLU A 356 0.68 11.62 -23.89
CA GLU A 356 0.78 11.15 -25.27
C GLU A 356 1.00 9.63 -25.40
N VAL A 357 1.68 9.01 -24.45
CA VAL A 357 1.86 7.55 -24.41
C VAL A 357 0.54 6.79 -24.45
N PHE A 358 -0.54 7.38 -23.92
CA PHE A 358 -1.87 6.79 -23.86
C PHE A 358 -2.82 7.28 -24.99
N HIS A 359 -2.35 8.06 -25.95
CA HIS A 359 -3.20 8.51 -27.08
C HIS A 359 -3.37 7.44 -28.15
N GLU A 360 -2.62 6.35 -28.10
CA GLU A 360 -2.77 5.26 -29.05
C GLU A 360 -4.01 4.41 -28.73
N SER A 361 -4.93 4.28 -29.71
CA SER A 361 -6.19 3.55 -29.54
C SER A 361 -5.97 2.12 -29.04
N ALA A 362 -5.00 1.42 -29.62
CA ALA A 362 -4.67 0.05 -29.23
C ALA A 362 -4.25 -0.11 -27.75
N LEU A 363 -3.74 0.95 -27.11
CA LEU A 363 -3.44 0.94 -25.68
C LEU A 363 -4.68 1.26 -24.86
N ILE A 364 -5.47 2.25 -25.27
CA ILE A 364 -6.71 2.63 -24.59
C ILE A 364 -7.73 1.47 -24.58
N GLU A 365 -7.86 0.74 -25.67
CA GLU A 365 -8.78 -0.41 -25.78
C GLU A 365 -8.48 -1.55 -24.78
N ARG A 366 -7.30 -1.57 -24.17
CA ARG A 366 -6.93 -2.55 -23.14
C ARG A 366 -7.30 -2.16 -21.72
N PHE A 367 -7.86 -0.96 -21.54
CA PHE A 367 -8.48 -0.59 -20.29
C PHE A 367 -9.92 -1.11 -20.27
N HIS A 368 -10.27 -1.77 -19.18
CA HIS A 368 -11.56 -2.45 -19.02
C HIS A 368 -12.71 -1.49 -18.73
N GLY A 369 -12.42 -0.28 -18.25
CA GLY A 369 -13.44 0.70 -17.94
C GLY A 369 -12.90 2.11 -17.76
N PHE A 370 -13.82 3.04 -17.89
CA PHE A 370 -13.62 4.46 -17.69
C PHE A 370 -14.58 4.99 -16.62
N ILE A 371 -14.04 5.57 -15.56
CA ILE A 371 -14.81 6.18 -14.48
C ILE A 371 -14.93 7.67 -14.77
N LYS A 372 -16.18 8.13 -14.97
CA LYS A 372 -16.53 9.55 -15.04
C LYS A 372 -16.49 10.15 -13.65
N GLY A 373 -15.29 10.48 -13.17
CA GLY A 373 -15.11 10.93 -11.81
C GLY A 373 -15.75 12.28 -11.46
N TRP A 374 -16.30 12.98 -12.45
CA TRP A 374 -17.14 14.16 -12.25
C TRP A 374 -18.57 13.83 -11.79
N ASN A 375 -18.99 12.56 -11.90
CA ASN A 375 -20.23 12.06 -11.31
C ASN A 375 -20.07 11.74 -9.82
N ILE A 376 -18.84 11.84 -9.27
CA ILE A 376 -18.58 11.67 -7.86
C ILE A 376 -18.51 13.05 -7.21
N PRO A 377 -19.28 13.30 -6.15
CA PRO A 377 -19.27 14.59 -5.48
C PRO A 377 -17.90 14.92 -4.90
N ARG A 378 -17.55 16.21 -4.88
CA ARG A 378 -16.33 16.67 -4.21
C ARG A 378 -16.44 16.46 -2.71
N MET A 379 -15.34 16.03 -2.11
CA MET A 379 -15.25 15.81 -0.67
C MET A 379 -15.64 17.05 0.12
N ASN A 380 -16.57 16.87 1.01
CA ASN A 380 -16.99 17.81 2.03
C ASN A 380 -17.21 17.05 3.36
N ASP A 381 -17.60 17.74 4.41
CA ASP A 381 -17.77 17.10 5.72
C ASP A 381 -18.96 16.12 5.78
N ASP A 382 -19.96 16.26 4.93
CA ASP A 382 -21.10 15.34 4.89
C ASP A 382 -20.76 13.99 4.27
N LEU A 383 -19.74 13.96 3.38
CA LEU A 383 -19.25 12.74 2.75
C LEU A 383 -18.22 11.99 3.59
N LYS A 384 -17.68 12.58 4.65
CA LYS A 384 -16.74 11.89 5.55
C LYS A 384 -17.47 10.92 6.46
N ALA A 385 -16.94 9.73 6.61
CA ALA A 385 -17.50 8.74 7.52
C ALA A 385 -17.63 9.30 8.95
N SER A 386 -18.80 9.07 9.54
CA SER A 386 -19.13 9.40 10.93
C SER A 386 -20.12 8.36 11.43
N GLY A 387 -19.71 7.55 12.39
CA GLY A 387 -20.49 6.44 12.93
C GLY A 387 -19.78 5.09 12.84
N TRP A 388 -20.49 4.05 13.23
CA TRP A 388 -20.00 2.67 13.20
C TRP A 388 -19.84 2.18 11.75
N ALA A 389 -18.70 1.64 11.43
CA ALA A 389 -18.37 1.14 10.11
C ALA A 389 -17.48 -0.10 10.19
N LEU A 390 -17.52 -0.93 9.14
CA LEU A 390 -16.61 -2.04 8.97
C LEU A 390 -15.18 -1.49 8.71
N ASN A 391 -14.19 -2.15 9.30
CA ASN A 391 -12.77 -1.83 9.04
C ASN A 391 -12.28 -2.57 7.79
#